data_5a2ae5be457c147bf351ffbfee16a0be
#
_entry.id   5a2ae5be457c147bf351ffbfee16a0be
#
_cell.length_a   1.000
_cell.length_b   1.000
_cell.length_c   1.000
_cell.angle_alpha   90.00
_cell.angle_beta   90.00
_cell.angle_gamma   90.00
#
_symmetry.space_group_name_H-M   'P 1'
#
loop_
_entity.id
_entity.type
_entity.pdbx_description
1 polymer ?
#
loop_
_entity_poly.entity_id
_entity_poly.type
_entity_poly.pdbx_seq_one_letter_code
_entity_poly.pdbx_strand_id
1 'polypeptide(L)'
;NNQKISFNSTYSTPTSLIITVPYDEDFKLTSTNPELQAELRIVTNHGTATFPMHVLSPGPNIFFVSAFYPIEPGDEVTLMGQNFYEIKRIYFSKDSVEVTMPITDYQVSNDYEQITFNMPDKLKEGGYIFVDCYTDEASIEFVPAGPKPAITGISSTMPMPGTEVTIVGKNFINVSNVNINGEFDIPKEDLEVSEAMNAITFTMPEAPENSGKISVATISGTAELEGFYPREHIVLDFDNRGSRSWGDNSDTWTTDGTTDPFIADGKYSGIKGTISANNFWWGQIVTSTFWPGNDIIPDDTPISELELQFECYVTKLFDGPVLEIQLGGNFDASLKDYVPVSSFTGKTETAEWMQCSIPLESLVAEATWKEFTSRVNPPDAQGNSAPNNEVGIYVRNPSNKNDVYVEFYVDNFRIVPIQKEN
;
A
#
# COMPACT_ATOMS: atom_id res chain seq x y z
N ASN A 1 18.14 47.62 23.26
CA ASN A 1 16.83 48.19 23.02
C ASN A 1 16.00 48.14 24.30
N ASN A 2 15.61 49.30 24.85
CA ASN A 2 14.74 49.40 26.01
C ASN A 2 13.26 49.30 25.54
N GLN A 3 12.72 48.12 25.47
CA GLN A 3 11.30 47.91 25.14
C GLN A 3 10.45 47.89 26.44
N LYS A 4 9.30 48.54 26.43
CA LYS A 4 8.38 48.50 27.55
C LYS A 4 7.46 47.31 27.41
N ILE A 5 7.39 46.49 28.46
CA ILE A 5 6.50 45.38 28.56
C ILE A 5 5.29 45.79 29.41
N SER A 6 4.08 45.47 28.98
CA SER A 6 2.86 45.62 29.80
C SER A 6 2.81 44.56 30.90
N PHE A 7 2.29 44.92 32.04
CA PHE A 7 2.04 43.99 33.15
C PHE A 7 0.55 43.95 33.50
N ASN A 8 0.13 42.84 34.06
CA ASN A 8 -1.25 42.69 34.50
C ASN A 8 -1.43 43.27 35.90
N SER A 9 -1.97 44.48 35.99
CA SER A 9 -2.16 45.18 37.27
C SER A 9 -3.17 44.52 38.21
N THR A 10 -4.10 43.72 37.70
CA THR A 10 -5.10 43.00 38.49
C THR A 10 -4.50 41.87 39.34
N TYR A 11 -3.44 41.27 38.85
CA TYR A 11 -2.77 40.15 39.55
C TYR A 11 -1.39 40.51 40.11
N SER A 12 -1.05 41.79 40.10
CA SER A 12 0.19 42.28 40.69
C SER A 12 0.02 42.56 42.19
N THR A 13 0.99 42.12 42.98
CA THR A 13 1.07 42.34 44.42
C THR A 13 2.37 43.05 44.78
N PRO A 14 2.59 43.51 46.01
CA PRO A 14 3.86 44.10 46.43
C PRO A 14 5.06 43.16 46.27
N THR A 15 4.82 41.84 46.11
CA THR A 15 5.85 40.82 46.07
C THR A 15 5.79 39.98 44.75
N SER A 16 4.85 40.27 43.86
CA SER A 16 4.63 39.48 42.65
C SER A 16 4.19 40.38 41.49
N LEU A 17 4.84 40.25 40.32
CA LEU A 17 4.51 40.94 39.09
C LEU A 17 4.30 39.93 37.98
N ILE A 18 3.10 39.89 37.38
CA ILE A 18 2.83 39.05 36.21
C ILE A 18 3.00 39.91 34.96
N ILE A 19 3.95 39.53 34.12
CA ILE A 19 4.19 40.16 32.84
C ILE A 19 3.87 39.15 31.72
N THR A 20 3.34 39.64 30.60
CA THR A 20 3.25 38.84 29.38
C THR A 20 4.37 39.30 28.47
N VAL A 21 5.22 38.37 28.10
CA VAL A 21 6.26 38.63 27.10
C VAL A 21 5.54 38.65 25.75
N PRO A 22 5.52 39.75 25.01
CA PRO A 22 4.86 39.80 23.71
C PRO A 22 5.63 38.89 22.73
N TYR A 23 4.86 38.19 21.91
CA TYR A 23 5.35 37.40 20.81
C TYR A 23 4.91 38.12 19.52
N ASP A 24 5.64 39.16 19.13
CA ASP A 24 5.40 39.84 17.87
C ASP A 24 6.71 40.13 17.16
N GLU A 25 6.63 40.41 15.85
CA GLU A 25 7.78 40.67 14.99
C GLU A 25 8.62 41.87 15.42
N ASP A 26 8.03 42.81 16.15
CA ASP A 26 8.70 44.02 16.63
C ASP A 26 9.40 43.79 17.96
N PHE A 27 9.02 42.75 18.69
CA PHE A 27 9.56 42.42 20.01
C PHE A 27 10.66 41.34 19.89
N LYS A 28 11.74 41.64 19.25
CA LYS A 28 12.94 40.79 19.26
C LYS A 28 13.53 40.79 20.67
N LEU A 29 12.97 39.92 21.54
CA LEU A 29 13.68 39.50 22.71
C LEU A 29 14.94 38.78 22.20
N THR A 30 16.01 39.39 22.46
CA THR A 30 17.34 39.00 22.12
C THR A 30 17.56 37.49 22.29
N SER A 31 18.07 36.93 21.25
CA SER A 31 19.03 35.87 21.19
C SER A 31 18.97 34.80 22.28
N THR A 32 18.65 33.60 21.92
CA THR A 32 18.88 32.41 22.76
C THR A 32 20.38 32.19 23.04
N ASN A 33 21.25 32.99 22.44
CA ASN A 33 22.68 32.97 22.74
C ASN A 33 22.91 33.31 24.22
N PRO A 34 23.46 32.37 25.03
CA PRO A 34 23.70 32.59 26.46
C PRO A 34 24.70 33.73 26.71
N GLU A 35 25.44 34.15 25.70
CA GLU A 35 26.33 35.31 25.77
C GLU A 35 25.61 36.68 25.64
N LEU A 36 24.35 36.67 25.16
CA LEU A 36 23.52 37.86 25.01
C LEU A 36 22.44 37.88 26.08
N GLN A 37 22.81 38.26 27.29
CA GLN A 37 21.89 38.36 28.43
C GLN A 37 20.89 39.49 28.20
N ALA A 38 19.60 39.18 28.36
CA ALA A 38 18.54 40.14 28.50
C ALA A 38 18.40 40.56 29.98
N GLU A 39 18.07 41.81 30.22
CA GLU A 39 17.83 42.32 31.55
C GLU A 39 16.39 42.80 31.66
N LEU A 40 15.62 42.19 32.59
CA LEU A 40 14.34 42.71 32.97
C LEU A 40 14.54 43.85 33.98
N ARG A 41 14.09 45.06 33.63
CA ARG A 41 14.18 46.23 34.47
C ARG A 41 12.80 46.65 34.95
N ILE A 42 12.57 46.60 36.28
CA ILE A 42 11.35 47.04 36.94
C ILE A 42 11.59 48.41 37.53
N VAL A 43 10.82 49.40 37.10
CA VAL A 43 10.93 50.79 37.57
C VAL A 43 9.69 51.14 38.40
N THR A 44 9.92 51.58 39.65
CA THR A 44 8.88 52.05 40.54
C THR A 44 9.16 53.46 41.02
N ASN A 45 8.22 54.08 41.77
CA ASN A 45 8.45 55.37 42.41
C ASN A 45 9.58 55.37 43.45
N HIS A 46 9.99 54.23 43.90
CA HIS A 46 10.99 54.06 44.97
C HIS A 46 12.36 53.55 44.45
N GLY A 47 12.47 53.32 43.15
CA GLY A 47 13.74 52.91 42.56
C GLY A 47 13.56 51.90 41.41
N THR A 48 14.68 51.42 40.96
CA THR A 48 14.79 50.48 39.83
C THR A 48 15.44 49.21 40.34
N ALA A 49 14.85 48.07 39.98
CA ALA A 49 15.41 46.74 40.17
C ALA A 49 15.69 46.12 38.80
N THR A 50 16.79 45.37 38.69
CA THR A 50 17.17 44.65 37.47
C THR A 50 17.34 43.21 37.77
N PHE A 51 16.91 42.37 36.83
CA PHE A 51 17.04 40.89 36.90
C PHE A 51 17.54 40.38 35.57
N PRO A 52 18.67 39.67 35.56
CA PRO A 52 19.13 38.98 34.36
C PRO A 52 18.15 37.85 34.02
N MET A 53 17.74 37.81 32.75
CA MET A 53 16.85 36.77 32.28
C MET A 53 17.28 36.24 30.91
N HIS A 54 17.03 35.00 30.66
CA HIS A 54 17.14 34.40 29.34
C HIS A 54 15.73 34.02 28.88
N VAL A 55 15.42 34.38 27.65
CA VAL A 55 14.23 33.88 26.97
C VAL A 55 14.69 32.87 25.95
N LEU A 56 14.34 31.61 26.20
CA LEU A 56 14.66 30.53 25.28
C LEU A 56 13.57 30.44 24.21
N SER A 57 13.97 30.44 22.95
CA SER A 57 13.06 30.10 21.86
C SER A 57 12.71 28.60 21.93
N PRO A 58 11.57 28.18 21.36
CA PRO A 58 11.31 26.77 21.16
C PRO A 58 12.45 26.09 20.37
N GLY A 59 12.75 24.84 20.69
CA GLY A 59 13.73 24.07 19.93
C GLY A 59 13.34 23.84 18.48
N PRO A 60 14.29 23.64 17.58
CA PRO A 60 14.01 23.37 16.17
C PRO A 60 13.28 22.03 16.00
N ASN A 61 12.49 21.94 14.94
CA ASN A 61 11.89 20.69 14.51
C ASN A 61 11.93 20.62 12.99
N ILE A 62 12.41 19.49 12.44
CA ILE A 62 12.50 19.26 11.00
C ILE A 62 11.42 18.24 10.61
N PHE A 63 10.57 18.58 9.64
CA PHE A 63 9.48 17.74 9.20
C PHE A 63 9.87 16.87 8.01
N PHE A 64 10.49 17.47 6.99
CA PHE A 64 10.94 16.77 5.81
C PHE A 64 12.00 17.57 5.03
N VAL A 65 12.63 16.87 4.09
CA VAL A 65 13.56 17.46 3.12
C VAL A 65 12.83 17.62 1.79
N SER A 66 12.78 18.84 1.26
CA SER A 66 12.25 19.13 -0.06
C SER A 66 13.42 19.27 -1.04
N ALA A 67 13.51 18.35 -1.99
CA ALA A 67 14.55 18.33 -3.01
C ALA A 67 14.11 17.49 -4.22
N PHE A 68 14.77 17.69 -5.36
CA PHE A 68 14.62 16.80 -6.52
C PHE A 68 15.63 15.66 -6.42
N TYR A 69 15.18 14.44 -6.41
CA TYR A 69 16.04 13.26 -6.31
C TYR A 69 16.37 12.65 -7.68
N PRO A 70 17.57 12.07 -7.87
CA PRO A 70 18.71 12.11 -6.95
C PRO A 70 19.28 13.52 -6.81
N ILE A 71 19.77 13.84 -5.61
CA ILE A 71 20.36 15.13 -5.33
C ILE A 71 21.83 15.09 -5.76
N GLU A 72 22.18 15.95 -6.69
CA GLU A 72 23.55 16.09 -7.17
C GLU A 72 24.28 17.25 -6.47
N PRO A 73 25.60 17.26 -6.46
CA PRO A 73 26.35 18.40 -5.93
C PRO A 73 25.95 19.73 -6.58
N GLY A 74 25.64 20.72 -5.75
CA GLY A 74 25.19 22.04 -6.19
C GLY A 74 23.67 22.19 -6.27
N ASP A 75 22.90 21.11 -6.19
CA ASP A 75 21.44 21.20 -6.17
C ASP A 75 20.93 21.86 -4.89
N GLU A 76 19.82 22.57 -5.05
CA GLU A 76 19.17 23.23 -3.93
C GLU A 76 18.41 22.21 -3.08
N VAL A 77 18.64 22.23 -1.77
CA VAL A 77 17.99 21.43 -0.75
C VAL A 77 17.32 22.36 0.26
N THR A 78 16.05 22.11 0.55
CA THR A 78 15.31 22.86 1.56
C THR A 78 14.85 21.94 2.69
N LEU A 79 15.27 22.23 3.92
CA LEU A 79 14.70 21.64 5.13
C LEU A 79 13.42 22.39 5.48
N MET A 80 12.33 21.67 5.58
CA MET A 80 11.04 22.19 6.01
C MET A 80 10.81 21.83 7.48
N GLY A 81 10.42 22.80 8.28
CA GLY A 81 10.27 22.58 9.71
C GLY A 81 9.68 23.77 10.44
N GLN A 82 10.15 24.02 11.66
CA GLN A 82 9.78 25.18 12.45
C GLN A 82 10.84 25.52 13.49
N ASN A 83 10.81 26.75 13.98
CA ASN A 83 11.66 27.25 15.06
C ASN A 83 13.16 27.23 14.73
N PHE A 84 13.52 27.51 13.50
CA PHE A 84 14.93 27.61 13.08
C PHE A 84 15.56 28.93 13.54
N TYR A 85 15.46 29.20 14.84
CA TYR A 85 15.99 30.43 15.46
C TYR A 85 17.44 30.27 15.86
N GLU A 86 18.25 31.27 15.57
CA GLU A 86 19.64 31.39 16.05
C GLU A 86 20.43 30.09 15.93
N ILE A 87 20.59 29.65 14.69
CA ILE A 87 21.33 28.44 14.37
C ILE A 87 22.81 28.63 14.69
N LYS A 88 23.39 27.74 15.52
CA LYS A 88 24.81 27.69 15.78
C LYS A 88 25.56 27.04 14.65
N ARG A 89 25.00 25.93 14.15
CA ARG A 89 25.59 25.18 13.06
C ARG A 89 24.55 24.27 12.39
N ILE A 90 24.77 24.03 11.11
CA ILE A 90 24.13 22.96 10.36
C ILE A 90 25.23 22.03 9.90
N TYR A 91 25.02 20.71 10.05
CA TYR A 91 26.02 19.76 9.66
C TYR A 91 25.41 18.43 9.24
N PHE A 92 26.16 17.73 8.41
CA PHE A 92 25.87 16.36 8.04
C PHE A 92 26.71 15.41 8.90
N SER A 93 26.08 14.33 9.37
CA SER A 93 26.74 13.25 10.08
C SER A 93 26.23 11.90 9.58
N LYS A 94 27.15 10.95 9.39
CA LYS A 94 26.80 9.62 8.90
C LYS A 94 26.08 8.78 9.96
N ASP A 95 26.40 8.94 11.22
CA ASP A 95 25.99 8.06 12.30
C ASP A 95 25.54 8.74 13.60
N SER A 96 25.22 10.03 13.54
CA SER A 96 24.83 10.87 14.68
C SER A 96 25.94 11.09 15.76
N VAL A 97 27.15 10.61 15.55
CA VAL A 97 28.24 10.67 16.53
C VAL A 97 29.33 11.66 16.13
N GLU A 98 29.69 11.72 14.83
CA GLU A 98 30.77 12.56 14.32
C GLU A 98 30.25 13.55 13.27
N VAL A 99 30.61 14.82 13.41
CA VAL A 99 30.36 15.83 12.38
C VAL A 99 31.18 15.48 11.15
N THR A 100 30.52 14.99 10.12
CA THR A 100 31.19 14.61 8.87
C THR A 100 31.44 15.82 7.99
N MET A 101 30.50 16.76 7.94
CA MET A 101 30.62 17.96 7.11
C MET A 101 29.73 19.11 7.60
N PRO A 102 30.28 20.30 7.84
CA PRO A 102 29.49 21.48 8.14
C PRO A 102 28.84 22.04 6.84
N ILE A 103 27.62 22.52 6.98
CA ILE A 103 26.90 23.31 5.96
C ILE A 103 26.99 24.76 6.41
N THR A 104 27.82 25.55 5.73
CA THR A 104 28.15 26.92 6.14
C THR A 104 27.44 27.98 5.32
N ASP A 105 26.98 27.65 4.12
CA ASP A 105 26.24 28.55 3.22
C ASP A 105 24.78 28.09 3.17
N TYR A 106 23.92 28.81 3.87
CA TYR A 106 22.48 28.50 3.95
C TYR A 106 21.68 29.78 4.17
N GLN A 107 20.39 29.71 3.84
CA GLN A 107 19.43 30.79 4.06
C GLN A 107 18.29 30.27 4.95
N VAL A 108 17.86 31.10 5.89
CA VAL A 108 16.68 30.82 6.74
C VAL A 108 15.55 31.75 6.29
N SER A 109 14.37 31.20 6.12
CA SER A 109 13.18 31.98 5.79
C SER A 109 12.79 32.95 6.91
N ASN A 110 12.07 34.01 6.59
CA ASN A 110 11.71 35.05 7.54
C ASN A 110 10.77 34.55 8.66
N ASP A 111 10.01 33.49 8.38
CA ASP A 111 9.12 32.81 9.32
C ASP A 111 9.82 31.72 10.16
N TYR A 112 11.11 31.47 9.89
CA TYR A 112 11.92 30.44 10.54
C TYR A 112 11.38 29.02 10.36
N GLU A 113 10.73 28.76 9.23
CA GLU A 113 10.16 27.45 8.89
C GLU A 113 10.93 26.70 7.82
N GLN A 114 11.88 27.36 7.15
CA GLN A 114 12.67 26.79 6.07
C GLN A 114 14.15 27.13 6.20
N ILE A 115 15.00 26.15 5.87
CA ILE A 115 16.44 26.35 5.68
C ILE A 115 16.80 25.83 4.30
N THR A 116 17.35 26.70 3.44
CA THR A 116 17.76 26.34 2.09
C THR A 116 19.29 26.43 1.97
N PHE A 117 19.90 25.41 1.37
CA PHE A 117 21.33 25.35 1.09
C PHE A 117 21.59 24.58 -0.20
N ASN A 118 22.78 24.69 -0.76
CA ASN A 118 23.19 23.89 -1.90
C ASN A 118 23.94 22.63 -1.44
N MET A 119 23.65 21.49 -2.11
CA MET A 119 24.28 20.21 -1.81
C MET A 119 25.80 20.29 -1.93
N PRO A 120 26.56 19.94 -0.88
CA PRO A 120 28.01 19.95 -0.93
C PRO A 120 28.60 18.87 -1.84
N ASP A 121 29.71 19.17 -2.52
CA ASP A 121 30.37 18.27 -3.49
C ASP A 121 30.77 16.88 -2.96
N LYS A 122 30.89 16.71 -1.65
CA LYS A 122 31.41 15.49 -1.05
C LYS A 122 30.36 14.59 -0.42
N LEU A 123 29.09 15.00 -0.36
CA LEU A 123 28.01 14.23 0.23
C LEU A 123 27.46 13.24 -0.79
N LYS A 124 28.06 12.05 -0.87
CA LYS A 124 27.59 10.95 -1.75
C LYS A 124 26.86 9.84 -1.02
N GLU A 125 27.04 9.74 0.29
CA GLU A 125 26.45 8.71 1.13
C GLU A 125 25.32 9.29 1.98
N GLY A 126 24.34 8.47 2.33
CA GLY A 126 23.29 8.85 3.25
C GLY A 126 23.76 9.05 4.68
N GLY A 127 22.97 9.68 5.50
CA GLY A 127 23.21 9.98 6.89
C GLY A 127 22.14 10.87 7.48
N TYR A 128 22.51 11.81 8.33
CA TYR A 128 21.59 12.73 8.98
C TYR A 128 22.04 14.17 8.78
N ILE A 129 21.10 15.07 8.56
CA ILE A 129 21.31 16.52 8.64
C ILE A 129 20.86 16.96 10.02
N PHE A 130 21.74 17.66 10.72
CA PHE A 130 21.49 18.24 12.03
C PHE A 130 21.39 19.76 11.93
N VAL A 131 20.39 20.31 12.62
CA VAL A 131 20.24 21.74 12.86
C VAL A 131 20.39 21.97 14.36
N ASP A 132 21.57 22.48 14.79
CA ASP A 132 21.90 22.78 16.18
C ASP A 132 21.65 24.27 16.43
N CYS A 133 20.63 24.58 17.21
CA CYS A 133 20.29 25.91 17.69
C CYS A 133 20.81 26.12 19.10
N TYR A 134 20.73 27.35 19.65
CA TYR A 134 21.17 27.59 21.05
C TYR A 134 20.26 26.91 22.08
N THR A 135 19.05 26.57 21.71
CA THR A 135 18.06 25.92 22.60
C THR A 135 18.09 24.41 22.58
N ASP A 136 18.19 23.83 21.39
CA ASP A 136 18.11 22.39 21.17
C ASP A 136 18.64 22.01 19.79
N GLU A 137 18.71 20.73 19.50
CA GLU A 137 19.15 20.18 18.22
C GLU A 137 18.05 19.29 17.61
N ALA A 138 17.81 19.42 16.31
CA ALA A 138 16.97 18.53 15.53
C ALA A 138 17.78 17.85 14.43
N SER A 139 17.33 16.65 14.05
CA SER A 139 17.94 15.92 12.93
C SER A 139 16.90 15.25 12.05
N ILE A 140 17.27 14.99 10.80
CA ILE A 140 16.48 14.24 9.84
C ILE A 140 17.40 13.32 9.03
N GLU A 141 16.92 12.13 8.73
CA GLU A 141 17.62 11.23 7.80
C GLU A 141 17.70 11.86 6.42
N PHE A 142 18.86 11.77 5.79
CA PHE A 142 19.13 12.35 4.50
C PHE A 142 19.84 11.36 3.59
N VAL A 143 19.21 11.03 2.48
CA VAL A 143 19.75 10.10 1.49
C VAL A 143 19.77 10.81 0.14
N PRO A 144 20.94 11.19 -0.40
CA PRO A 144 21.04 11.94 -1.67
C PRO A 144 20.42 11.22 -2.86
N ALA A 145 20.47 9.90 -2.88
CA ALA A 145 19.79 9.08 -3.90
C ALA A 145 18.28 9.09 -3.78
N GLY A 146 17.73 9.62 -2.70
CA GLY A 146 16.32 9.56 -2.34
C GLY A 146 16.01 8.48 -1.31
N PRO A 147 14.83 8.51 -0.71
CA PRO A 147 14.38 7.47 0.22
C PRO A 147 14.20 6.13 -0.50
N LYS A 148 14.38 5.04 0.23
CA LYS A 148 14.18 3.68 -0.31
C LYS A 148 12.74 3.49 -0.79
N PRO A 149 12.54 2.75 -1.89
CA PRO A 149 11.21 2.39 -2.34
C PRO A 149 10.51 1.47 -1.33
N ALA A 150 9.19 1.50 -1.33
CA ALA A 150 8.37 0.52 -0.62
C ALA A 150 7.15 0.18 -1.46
N ILE A 151 6.80 -1.11 -1.54
CA ILE A 151 5.57 -1.59 -2.17
C ILE A 151 4.54 -1.79 -1.06
N THR A 152 3.33 -1.27 -1.26
CA THR A 152 2.20 -1.43 -0.32
C THR A 152 1.08 -2.27 -0.89
N GLY A 153 1.05 -2.48 -2.20
CA GLY A 153 0.02 -3.29 -2.86
C GLY A 153 0.25 -3.45 -4.36
N ILE A 154 -0.57 -4.29 -4.95
CA ILE A 154 -0.58 -4.58 -6.38
C ILE A 154 -2.03 -4.81 -6.84
N SER A 155 -2.35 -4.44 -8.07
CA SER A 155 -3.71 -4.57 -8.63
C SER A 155 -4.15 -6.03 -8.81
N SER A 156 -3.24 -6.94 -9.09
CA SER A 156 -3.47 -8.37 -9.14
C SER A 156 -2.22 -9.12 -8.69
N THR A 157 -2.41 -10.19 -7.91
CA THR A 157 -1.32 -11.09 -7.50
C THR A 157 -1.02 -12.17 -8.55
N MET A 158 -1.89 -12.34 -9.54
CA MET A 158 -1.76 -13.32 -10.62
C MET A 158 -2.34 -12.75 -11.93
N PRO A 159 -1.75 -11.65 -12.44
CA PRO A 159 -2.29 -10.98 -13.63
C PRO A 159 -2.10 -11.85 -14.88
N MET A 160 -3.11 -11.81 -15.77
CA MET A 160 -3.04 -12.47 -17.07
C MET A 160 -2.05 -11.76 -18.01
N PRO A 161 -1.38 -12.50 -18.91
CA PRO A 161 -0.55 -11.91 -19.94
C PRO A 161 -1.31 -10.86 -20.76
N GLY A 162 -0.66 -9.73 -21.07
CA GLY A 162 -1.25 -8.63 -21.83
C GLY A 162 -2.15 -7.71 -21.02
N THR A 163 -2.42 -7.97 -19.74
CA THR A 163 -3.20 -7.08 -18.88
C THR A 163 -2.33 -6.02 -18.21
N GLU A 164 -2.95 -4.92 -17.84
CA GLU A 164 -2.30 -3.85 -17.11
C GLU A 164 -2.16 -4.21 -15.63
N VAL A 165 -0.95 -4.03 -15.08
CA VAL A 165 -0.62 -4.24 -13.68
C VAL A 165 -0.18 -2.93 -13.06
N THR A 166 -0.77 -2.58 -11.92
CA THR A 166 -0.37 -1.40 -11.14
C THR A 166 0.22 -1.83 -9.80
N ILE A 167 1.47 -1.46 -9.54
CA ILE A 167 2.12 -1.56 -8.24
C ILE A 167 1.88 -0.24 -7.49
N VAL A 168 1.37 -0.30 -6.27
CA VAL A 168 1.17 0.86 -5.40
C VAL A 168 2.22 0.85 -4.29
N GLY A 169 2.75 2.03 -3.95
CA GLY A 169 3.81 2.11 -2.96
C GLY A 169 4.25 3.54 -2.64
N LYS A 170 5.54 3.69 -2.38
CA LYS A 170 6.17 4.97 -2.06
C LYS A 170 7.57 5.03 -2.63
N ASN A 171 8.02 6.26 -2.93
CA ASN A 171 9.40 6.55 -3.31
C ASN A 171 9.87 5.81 -4.56
N PHE A 172 9.02 5.70 -5.55
CA PHE A 172 9.38 5.13 -6.86
C PHE A 172 10.19 6.12 -7.70
N ILE A 173 11.32 6.58 -7.14
CA ILE A 173 12.18 7.61 -7.70
C ILE A 173 13.23 6.94 -8.61
N ASN A 174 13.28 7.36 -9.87
CA ASN A 174 14.22 6.80 -10.85
C ASN A 174 14.21 5.27 -10.88
N VAL A 175 13.04 4.69 -11.07
CA VAL A 175 12.87 3.25 -11.24
C VAL A 175 13.72 2.78 -12.43
N SER A 176 14.54 1.77 -12.21
CA SER A 176 15.38 1.17 -13.24
C SER A 176 14.70 -0.02 -13.93
N ASN A 177 14.03 -0.86 -13.16
CA ASN A 177 13.25 -1.99 -13.65
C ASN A 177 12.27 -2.49 -12.59
N VAL A 178 11.30 -3.27 -13.05
CA VAL A 178 10.48 -4.16 -12.23
C VAL A 178 10.90 -5.58 -12.56
N ASN A 179 11.22 -6.40 -11.55
CA ASN A 179 11.52 -7.81 -11.76
C ASN A 179 10.38 -8.68 -11.22
N ILE A 180 10.00 -9.67 -12.00
CA ILE A 180 8.93 -10.63 -11.68
C ILE A 180 9.57 -11.99 -11.41
N ASN A 181 9.47 -12.46 -10.17
CA ASN A 181 9.91 -13.78 -9.69
C ASN A 181 11.37 -14.15 -9.98
N GLY A 182 12.20 -13.20 -10.42
CA GLY A 182 13.53 -13.49 -10.97
C GLY A 182 13.53 -14.05 -12.40
N GLU A 183 12.36 -14.18 -13.02
CA GLU A 183 12.18 -14.74 -14.37
C GLU A 183 12.17 -13.66 -15.44
N PHE A 184 11.52 -12.53 -15.17
CA PHE A 184 11.37 -11.43 -16.13
C PHE A 184 11.81 -10.09 -15.54
N ASP A 185 12.53 -9.33 -16.36
CA ASP A 185 12.80 -7.92 -16.11
C ASP A 185 11.95 -7.06 -17.04
N ILE A 186 11.15 -6.15 -16.48
CA ILE A 186 10.43 -5.12 -17.21
C ILE A 186 11.29 -3.87 -17.17
N PRO A 187 11.87 -3.45 -18.30
CA PRO A 187 12.78 -2.34 -18.34
C PRO A 187 12.04 -1.00 -18.17
N LYS A 188 12.79 0.02 -17.78
CA LYS A 188 12.26 1.36 -17.49
C LYS A 188 11.38 1.94 -18.60
N GLU A 189 11.69 1.69 -19.85
CA GLU A 189 10.96 2.16 -21.03
C GLU A 189 9.54 1.61 -21.16
N ASP A 190 9.27 0.47 -20.52
CA ASP A 190 7.96 -0.20 -20.50
C ASP A 190 7.18 0.10 -19.20
N LEU A 191 7.73 0.97 -18.33
CA LEU A 191 7.12 1.35 -17.07
C LEU A 191 6.53 2.77 -17.15
N GLU A 192 5.32 2.93 -16.65
CA GLU A 192 4.70 4.23 -16.40
C GLU A 192 4.69 4.53 -14.91
N VAL A 193 5.54 5.49 -14.49
CA VAL A 193 5.62 5.91 -13.09
C VAL A 193 4.77 7.15 -12.88
N SER A 194 3.88 7.16 -11.89
CA SER A 194 3.03 8.29 -11.56
C SER A 194 3.84 9.54 -11.17
N GLU A 195 3.31 10.73 -11.41
CA GLU A 195 3.95 12.01 -11.00
C GLU A 195 4.20 12.07 -9.49
N ALA A 196 3.33 11.44 -8.69
CA ALA A 196 3.48 11.36 -7.24
C ALA A 196 4.50 10.30 -6.79
N MET A 197 5.13 9.55 -7.71
CA MET A 197 6.11 8.50 -7.44
C MET A 197 5.60 7.43 -6.46
N ASN A 198 4.31 7.14 -6.51
CA ASN A 198 3.64 6.19 -5.63
C ASN A 198 2.90 5.06 -6.36
N ALA A 199 2.93 5.05 -7.68
CA ALA A 199 2.38 3.99 -8.51
C ALA A 199 3.28 3.73 -9.72
N ILE A 200 3.37 2.46 -10.13
CA ILE A 200 4.03 2.01 -11.36
C ILE A 200 3.05 1.15 -12.10
N THR A 201 2.85 1.44 -13.37
CA THR A 201 1.97 0.67 -14.25
C THR A 201 2.80 0.07 -15.39
N PHE A 202 2.50 -1.19 -15.75
CA PHE A 202 3.11 -1.90 -16.86
C PHE A 202 2.17 -2.96 -17.40
N THR A 203 2.45 -3.46 -18.60
CA THR A 203 1.71 -4.60 -19.19
C THR A 203 2.41 -5.90 -18.83
N MET A 204 1.67 -6.89 -18.31
CA MET A 204 2.20 -8.21 -18.00
C MET A 204 2.67 -8.91 -19.28
N PRO A 205 3.96 -9.28 -19.40
CA PRO A 205 4.47 -9.85 -20.66
C PRO A 205 4.03 -11.30 -20.86
N GLU A 206 4.25 -12.12 -19.87
CA GLU A 206 3.96 -13.56 -19.86
C GLU A 206 3.65 -14.02 -18.43
N ALA A 207 3.09 -15.23 -18.30
CA ALA A 207 2.84 -15.85 -17.01
C ALA A 207 4.14 -16.44 -16.43
N PRO A 208 4.52 -16.13 -15.18
CA PRO A 208 5.65 -16.77 -14.52
C PRO A 208 5.45 -18.28 -14.35
N GLU A 209 6.53 -19.05 -14.46
CA GLU A 209 6.48 -20.50 -14.22
C GLU A 209 6.33 -20.84 -12.74
N ASN A 210 6.88 -20.00 -11.87
CA ASN A 210 6.96 -20.26 -10.43
C ASN A 210 6.28 -19.15 -9.63
N SER A 211 5.86 -19.49 -8.42
CA SER A 211 5.49 -18.51 -7.39
C SER A 211 6.72 -17.76 -6.91
N GLY A 212 6.55 -16.53 -6.49
CA GLY A 212 7.66 -15.75 -6.01
C GLY A 212 7.28 -14.36 -5.53
N LYS A 213 8.06 -13.38 -5.96
CA LYS A 213 7.92 -11.99 -5.54
C LYS A 213 8.03 -11.06 -6.73
N ILE A 214 7.39 -9.91 -6.61
CA ILE A 214 7.64 -8.79 -7.49
C ILE A 214 8.57 -7.79 -6.81
N SER A 215 9.53 -7.25 -7.53
CA SER A 215 10.46 -6.27 -6.97
C SER A 215 10.60 -5.03 -7.85
N VAL A 216 10.76 -3.89 -7.21
CA VAL A 216 10.98 -2.58 -7.85
C VAL A 216 12.37 -2.10 -7.47
N ALA A 217 13.23 -1.95 -8.46
CA ALA A 217 14.58 -1.42 -8.27
C ALA A 217 14.64 0.07 -8.58
N THR A 218 15.22 0.82 -7.66
CA THR A 218 15.52 2.25 -7.80
C THR A 218 17.00 2.50 -7.51
N ILE A 219 17.46 3.73 -7.73
CA ILE A 219 18.82 4.13 -7.34
C ILE A 219 19.08 3.99 -5.83
N SER A 220 18.02 4.08 -5.01
CA SER A 220 18.10 4.03 -3.53
C SER A 220 18.01 2.62 -2.95
N GLY A 221 17.71 1.63 -3.78
CA GLY A 221 17.57 0.23 -3.38
C GLY A 221 16.40 -0.46 -4.04
N THR A 222 16.06 -1.63 -3.52
CA THR A 222 14.98 -2.47 -4.06
C THR A 222 13.91 -2.67 -3.01
N ALA A 223 12.64 -2.57 -3.41
CA ALA A 223 11.49 -3.00 -2.64
C ALA A 223 10.95 -4.32 -3.21
N GLU A 224 10.40 -5.17 -2.35
CA GLU A 224 9.88 -6.48 -2.73
C GLU A 224 8.50 -6.70 -2.13
N LEU A 225 7.64 -7.42 -2.86
CA LEU A 225 6.34 -7.89 -2.40
C LEU A 225 6.27 -9.40 -2.66
N GLU A 226 6.16 -10.16 -1.59
CA GLU A 226 6.02 -11.63 -1.66
C GLU A 226 4.59 -12.04 -2.06
N GLY A 227 4.43 -13.30 -2.48
CA GLY A 227 3.14 -13.86 -2.83
C GLY A 227 2.65 -13.47 -4.22
N PHE A 228 3.56 -13.07 -5.09
CA PHE A 228 3.23 -12.82 -6.49
C PHE A 228 3.20 -14.14 -7.26
N TYR A 229 2.15 -14.33 -8.05
CA TYR A 229 1.88 -15.51 -8.89
C TYR A 229 1.85 -16.82 -8.06
N PRO A 230 0.95 -16.97 -7.09
CA PRO A 230 0.97 -18.08 -6.11
C PRO A 230 0.41 -19.39 -6.68
N ARG A 231 1.16 -20.03 -7.59
CA ARG A 231 0.74 -21.25 -8.31
C ARG A 231 0.45 -22.44 -7.41
N GLU A 232 1.14 -22.57 -6.29
CA GLU A 232 0.87 -23.64 -5.30
C GLU A 232 -0.46 -23.49 -4.58
N HIS A 233 -1.01 -22.28 -4.56
CA HIS A 233 -2.31 -21.99 -3.98
C HIS A 233 -3.50 -22.23 -4.91
N ILE A 234 -3.24 -22.49 -6.21
CA ILE A 234 -4.28 -22.69 -7.21
C ILE A 234 -5.11 -23.93 -6.87
N VAL A 235 -6.41 -23.73 -6.85
CA VAL A 235 -7.44 -24.77 -6.67
C VAL A 235 -7.97 -25.25 -8.01
N LEU A 236 -8.15 -24.32 -8.96
CA LEU A 236 -8.71 -24.58 -10.28
C LEU A 236 -8.14 -23.58 -11.28
N ASP A 237 -7.50 -24.07 -12.35
CA ASP A 237 -6.95 -23.25 -13.45
C ASP A 237 -7.41 -23.71 -14.84
N PHE A 238 -8.30 -24.69 -14.92
CA PHE A 238 -8.78 -25.32 -16.16
C PHE A 238 -7.71 -25.97 -17.04
N ASP A 239 -6.44 -25.84 -16.70
CA ASP A 239 -5.29 -26.45 -17.40
C ASP A 239 -4.83 -27.74 -16.73
N ASN A 240 -4.21 -27.59 -15.57
CA ASN A 240 -3.55 -28.65 -14.84
C ASN A 240 -4.26 -29.00 -13.54
N ARG A 241 -5.02 -28.07 -12.98
CA ARG A 241 -5.72 -28.20 -11.71
C ARG A 241 -7.22 -28.02 -11.92
N GLY A 242 -7.91 -29.14 -11.81
CA GLY A 242 -9.34 -29.19 -12.01
C GLY A 242 -9.74 -29.49 -13.45
N SER A 243 -10.95 -29.98 -13.55
CA SER A 243 -11.58 -30.26 -14.83
C SER A 243 -13.08 -30.05 -14.68
N ARG A 244 -13.73 -29.70 -15.75
CA ARG A 244 -15.19 -29.62 -15.80
C ARG A 244 -15.80 -30.97 -15.51
N SER A 245 -16.59 -31.09 -14.46
CA SER A 245 -17.28 -32.33 -14.15
C SER A 245 -18.61 -32.47 -14.88
N TRP A 246 -19.34 -31.37 -15.03
CA TRP A 246 -20.58 -31.30 -15.79
C TRP A 246 -21.01 -29.85 -16.06
N GLY A 247 -22.11 -29.65 -16.79
CA GLY A 247 -22.56 -28.33 -17.22
C GLY A 247 -21.95 -27.90 -18.55
N ASP A 248 -21.36 -28.83 -19.30
CA ASP A 248 -20.81 -28.57 -20.62
C ASP A 248 -21.91 -28.47 -21.66
N ASN A 249 -22.41 -27.27 -21.85
CA ASN A 249 -23.42 -26.95 -22.83
C ASN A 249 -23.00 -25.71 -23.63
N SER A 250 -23.83 -25.24 -24.54
CA SER A 250 -23.54 -24.08 -25.39
C SER A 250 -23.35 -22.78 -24.62
N ASP A 251 -23.79 -22.70 -23.38
CA ASP A 251 -23.79 -21.50 -22.57
C ASP A 251 -22.57 -21.43 -21.63
N THR A 252 -21.90 -22.58 -21.44
CA THR A 252 -20.69 -22.69 -20.59
C THR A 252 -19.64 -23.55 -21.28
N TRP A 253 -18.45 -23.02 -21.48
CA TRP A 253 -17.38 -23.72 -22.17
C TRP A 253 -16.00 -23.44 -21.58
N THR A 254 -15.06 -24.31 -21.90
CA THR A 254 -13.64 -24.09 -21.66
C THR A 254 -12.96 -23.84 -23.00
N THR A 255 -12.16 -22.78 -23.09
CA THR A 255 -11.39 -22.42 -24.27
C THR A 255 -9.92 -22.75 -24.08
N ASP A 256 -9.16 -22.83 -25.17
CA ASP A 256 -7.71 -23.03 -25.11
C ASP A 256 -6.93 -21.74 -24.79
N GLY A 257 -7.62 -20.64 -24.56
CA GLY A 257 -7.01 -19.36 -24.19
C GLY A 257 -6.22 -18.64 -25.30
N THR A 258 -6.13 -19.22 -26.50
CA THR A 258 -5.24 -18.67 -27.54
C THR A 258 -5.96 -17.80 -28.57
N THR A 259 -7.25 -17.97 -28.76
CA THR A 259 -7.93 -17.38 -29.90
C THR A 259 -9.19 -16.57 -29.57
N ASP A 260 -9.98 -16.91 -28.55
CA ASP A 260 -11.25 -16.26 -28.33
C ASP A 260 -11.82 -16.51 -26.92
N PRO A 261 -12.43 -15.49 -26.29
CA PRO A 261 -12.48 -14.11 -26.76
C PRO A 261 -11.22 -13.32 -26.41
N PHE A 262 -10.35 -13.84 -25.54
CA PHE A 262 -9.19 -13.13 -25.01
C PHE A 262 -7.98 -14.06 -24.90
N ILE A 263 -6.80 -13.50 -25.07
CA ILE A 263 -5.56 -14.20 -24.76
C ILE A 263 -5.46 -14.27 -23.23
N ALA A 264 -5.18 -15.46 -22.72
CA ALA A 264 -5.02 -15.76 -21.29
C ALA A 264 -3.83 -16.71 -21.09
N ASP A 265 -3.50 -16.96 -19.82
CA ASP A 265 -2.52 -17.99 -19.46
C ASP A 265 -3.20 -19.37 -19.52
N GLY A 266 -3.13 -20.01 -20.67
CA GLY A 266 -3.74 -21.32 -20.88
C GLY A 266 -5.25 -21.28 -21.07
N LYS A 267 -5.96 -22.25 -20.46
CA LYS A 267 -7.41 -22.41 -20.58
C LYS A 267 -8.14 -21.64 -19.50
N TYR A 268 -9.29 -21.12 -19.88
CA TYR A 268 -10.23 -20.51 -18.95
C TYR A 268 -11.66 -20.96 -19.24
N SER A 269 -12.59 -20.72 -18.33
CA SER A 269 -14.00 -21.05 -18.55
C SER A 269 -14.85 -19.82 -18.76
N GLY A 270 -15.82 -19.94 -19.68
CA GLY A 270 -16.80 -18.90 -19.99
C GLY A 270 -18.23 -19.31 -19.63
N ILE A 271 -19.03 -18.34 -19.28
CA ILE A 271 -20.48 -18.44 -19.12
C ILE A 271 -21.10 -17.38 -20.01
N LYS A 272 -21.91 -17.82 -20.98
CA LYS A 272 -22.52 -16.95 -21.99
C LYS A 272 -23.92 -17.41 -22.34
N GLY A 273 -24.88 -16.51 -22.25
CA GLY A 273 -26.25 -16.79 -22.67
C GLY A 273 -27.30 -15.95 -21.97
N THR A 274 -28.55 -16.19 -22.31
CA THR A 274 -29.69 -15.53 -21.69
C THR A 274 -30.23 -16.33 -20.55
N ILE A 275 -30.17 -15.78 -19.34
CA ILE A 275 -30.74 -16.36 -18.15
C ILE A 275 -32.17 -15.88 -18.00
N SER A 276 -33.12 -16.81 -18.03
CA SER A 276 -34.53 -16.51 -17.85
C SER A 276 -34.82 -15.88 -16.49
N ALA A 277 -35.84 -15.06 -16.44
CA ALA A 277 -36.32 -14.46 -15.20
C ALA A 277 -36.61 -15.56 -14.16
N ASN A 278 -36.24 -15.26 -12.90
CA ASN A 278 -36.45 -16.17 -11.76
C ASN A 278 -35.75 -17.54 -11.90
N ASN A 279 -34.64 -17.59 -12.62
CA ASN A 279 -33.84 -18.80 -12.79
C ASN A 279 -32.82 -18.93 -11.65
N PHE A 280 -32.87 -20.05 -10.92
CA PHE A 280 -32.02 -20.35 -9.78
C PHE A 280 -30.94 -21.40 -10.07
N TRP A 281 -30.94 -22.01 -11.26
CA TRP A 281 -30.02 -23.06 -11.65
C TRP A 281 -29.50 -22.85 -13.06
N TRP A 282 -28.67 -21.84 -13.21
CA TRP A 282 -27.96 -21.68 -14.45
C TRP A 282 -26.50 -21.49 -14.14
N GLY A 283 -25.66 -22.46 -14.48
CA GLY A 283 -24.27 -22.37 -14.08
C GLY A 283 -23.44 -23.58 -14.44
N GLN A 284 -22.27 -23.57 -13.93
CA GLN A 284 -21.25 -24.55 -14.21
C GLN A 284 -20.71 -25.12 -12.92
N ILE A 285 -20.71 -26.43 -12.79
CA ILE A 285 -19.99 -27.13 -11.74
C ILE A 285 -18.69 -27.63 -12.32
N VAL A 286 -17.61 -27.34 -11.63
CA VAL A 286 -16.27 -27.80 -11.99
C VAL A 286 -15.67 -28.60 -10.84
N THR A 287 -14.76 -29.51 -11.16
CA THR A 287 -14.07 -30.30 -10.18
C THR A 287 -12.62 -29.84 -10.08
N SER A 288 -12.22 -29.43 -8.90
CA SER A 288 -10.81 -29.26 -8.57
C SER A 288 -10.23 -30.58 -8.10
N THR A 289 -9.08 -30.91 -8.56
CA THR A 289 -8.35 -32.09 -8.10
C THR A 289 -7.40 -31.80 -6.94
N PHE A 290 -7.40 -30.57 -6.44
CA PHE A 290 -6.39 -30.09 -5.52
C PHE A 290 -6.91 -29.01 -4.55
N TRP A 291 -6.72 -29.26 -3.26
CA TRP A 291 -6.79 -28.26 -2.21
C TRP A 291 -5.38 -28.07 -1.65
N PRO A 292 -4.91 -26.83 -1.39
CA PRO A 292 -3.60 -26.58 -0.78
C PRO A 292 -3.39 -27.40 0.50
N GLY A 293 -2.26 -28.10 0.58
CA GLY A 293 -1.88 -28.88 1.74
C GLY A 293 -1.40 -28.03 2.92
N ASN A 294 -1.10 -28.66 4.04
CA ASN A 294 -0.63 -27.98 5.26
C ASN A 294 0.80 -27.43 5.15
N ASP A 295 1.53 -27.80 4.12
CA ASP A 295 2.82 -27.26 3.72
C ASP A 295 2.69 -25.89 3.00
N ILE A 296 1.49 -25.61 2.46
CA ILE A 296 1.16 -24.37 1.75
C ILE A 296 0.32 -23.45 2.66
N ILE A 297 -0.77 -23.98 3.21
CA ILE A 297 -1.62 -23.29 4.19
C ILE A 297 -1.61 -24.11 5.48
N PRO A 298 -0.99 -23.63 6.57
CA PRO A 298 -0.95 -24.34 7.84
C PRO A 298 -2.34 -24.73 8.36
N ASP A 299 -2.45 -25.90 8.95
CA ASP A 299 -3.68 -26.47 9.49
C ASP A 299 -4.47 -25.55 10.43
N ASP A 300 -3.74 -24.76 11.24
CA ASP A 300 -4.29 -23.85 12.25
C ASP A 300 -4.59 -22.43 11.71
N THR A 301 -4.39 -22.20 10.42
CA THR A 301 -4.71 -20.92 9.80
C THR A 301 -6.21 -20.64 9.94
N PRO A 302 -6.61 -19.50 10.54
CA PRO A 302 -8.01 -19.11 10.62
C PRO A 302 -8.60 -18.86 9.21
N ILE A 303 -9.82 -19.34 8.97
CA ILE A 303 -10.52 -19.07 7.71
C ILE A 303 -10.71 -17.57 7.47
N SER A 304 -10.86 -16.78 8.53
CA SER A 304 -10.96 -15.30 8.45
C SER A 304 -9.67 -14.59 8.00
N GLU A 305 -8.56 -15.29 7.92
CA GLU A 305 -7.29 -14.76 7.38
C GLU A 305 -7.04 -15.20 5.93
N LEU A 306 -8.00 -15.89 5.32
CA LEU A 306 -7.92 -16.43 3.97
C LEU A 306 -8.97 -15.80 3.05
N GLU A 307 -8.64 -15.69 1.77
CA GLU A 307 -9.56 -15.28 0.72
C GLU A 307 -9.46 -16.20 -0.49
N LEU A 308 -10.58 -16.34 -1.19
CA LEU A 308 -10.64 -16.90 -2.53
C LEU A 308 -10.37 -15.80 -3.52
N GLN A 309 -9.35 -15.97 -4.34
CA GLN A 309 -9.05 -15.09 -5.47
C GLN A 309 -9.28 -15.83 -6.78
N PHE A 310 -9.67 -15.09 -7.82
CA PHE A 310 -9.75 -15.59 -9.20
C PHE A 310 -9.73 -14.40 -10.17
N GLU A 311 -9.38 -14.65 -11.41
CA GLU A 311 -9.48 -13.68 -12.48
C GLU A 311 -10.86 -13.74 -13.11
N CYS A 312 -11.44 -12.58 -13.41
CA CYS A 312 -12.75 -12.44 -14.05
C CYS A 312 -12.68 -11.39 -15.17
N TYR A 313 -13.31 -11.70 -16.27
CA TYR A 313 -13.53 -10.76 -17.36
C TYR A 313 -15.02 -10.72 -17.71
N VAL A 314 -15.65 -9.57 -17.63
CA VAL A 314 -17.07 -9.34 -17.93
C VAL A 314 -17.21 -8.50 -19.18
N THR A 315 -17.68 -9.10 -20.26
CA THR A 315 -17.88 -8.41 -21.54
C THR A 315 -19.23 -7.73 -21.66
N LYS A 316 -20.19 -8.17 -20.83
CA LYS A 316 -21.54 -7.65 -20.84
C LYS A 316 -21.96 -7.17 -19.48
N LEU A 317 -22.65 -6.04 -19.45
CA LEU A 317 -23.17 -5.45 -18.21
C LEU A 317 -23.91 -6.51 -17.37
N PHE A 318 -23.41 -6.72 -16.17
CA PHE A 318 -23.89 -7.72 -15.24
C PHE A 318 -24.81 -7.05 -14.20
N ASP A 319 -25.99 -6.62 -14.66
CA ASP A 319 -26.97 -5.92 -13.82
C ASP A 319 -28.10 -6.85 -13.44
N GLY A 320 -28.25 -7.09 -12.13
CA GLY A 320 -29.28 -7.94 -11.55
C GLY A 320 -28.88 -9.39 -11.31
N PRO A 321 -28.24 -10.14 -12.23
CA PRO A 321 -27.71 -11.47 -11.92
C PRO A 321 -26.68 -11.45 -10.81
N VAL A 322 -26.63 -12.53 -10.05
CA VAL A 322 -25.69 -12.74 -8.97
C VAL A 322 -24.85 -13.98 -9.23
N LEU A 323 -23.57 -13.89 -8.86
CA LEU A 323 -22.65 -15.00 -8.90
C LEU A 323 -22.69 -15.73 -7.54
N GLU A 324 -22.81 -17.05 -7.58
CA GLU A 324 -22.68 -17.93 -6.42
C GLU A 324 -21.49 -18.84 -6.61
N ILE A 325 -20.62 -18.88 -5.61
CA ILE A 325 -19.46 -19.79 -5.57
C ILE A 325 -19.65 -20.75 -4.42
N GLN A 326 -19.46 -22.04 -4.68
CA GLN A 326 -19.50 -23.10 -3.70
C GLN A 326 -18.19 -23.86 -3.66
N LEU A 327 -17.70 -24.14 -2.48
CA LEU A 327 -16.46 -24.87 -2.26
C LEU A 327 -16.73 -26.19 -1.54
N GLY A 328 -16.20 -27.29 -2.10
CA GLY A 328 -16.31 -28.61 -1.52
C GLY A 328 -17.71 -29.18 -1.53
N GLY A 329 -18.51 -28.93 -2.57
CA GLY A 329 -19.86 -29.47 -2.73
C GLY A 329 -20.84 -29.09 -1.62
N ASN A 330 -20.61 -28.02 -0.93
CA ASN A 330 -21.51 -27.53 0.10
C ASN A 330 -22.71 -26.82 -0.52
N PHE A 331 -23.83 -27.51 -0.60
CA PHE A 331 -25.11 -26.99 -1.10
C PHE A 331 -26.01 -26.40 -0.02
N ASP A 332 -25.47 -26.16 1.19
CA ASP A 332 -26.25 -25.51 2.24
C ASP A 332 -26.53 -24.06 1.91
N ALA A 333 -27.80 -23.76 1.69
CA ALA A 333 -28.24 -22.41 1.29
C ALA A 333 -27.98 -21.34 2.35
N SER A 334 -27.69 -21.72 3.59
CA SER A 334 -27.36 -20.74 4.66
C SER A 334 -25.94 -20.18 4.61
N LEU A 335 -25.05 -20.80 3.82
CA LEU A 335 -23.63 -20.44 3.69
C LEU A 335 -23.30 -19.76 2.36
N LYS A 336 -24.32 -19.28 1.63
CA LYS A 336 -24.17 -18.78 0.27
C LYS A 336 -24.42 -17.31 0.22
N ASP A 337 -23.37 -16.55 -0.02
CA ASP A 337 -23.55 -15.17 -0.40
C ASP A 337 -23.75 -15.05 -1.91
N TYR A 338 -24.95 -14.65 -2.27
CA TYR A 338 -25.28 -14.21 -3.63
C TYR A 338 -24.73 -12.79 -3.82
N VAL A 339 -23.59 -12.70 -4.45
CA VAL A 339 -22.89 -11.41 -4.54
C VAL A 339 -22.91 -10.94 -5.99
N PRO A 340 -23.36 -9.71 -6.28
CA PRO A 340 -23.24 -9.13 -7.60
C PRO A 340 -21.75 -9.07 -8.02
N VAL A 341 -21.45 -9.30 -9.28
CA VAL A 341 -20.08 -9.21 -9.81
C VAL A 341 -19.45 -7.86 -9.46
N SER A 342 -20.21 -6.79 -9.48
CA SER A 342 -19.74 -5.46 -9.08
C SER A 342 -19.21 -5.38 -7.64
N SER A 343 -19.58 -6.29 -6.76
CA SER A 343 -19.05 -6.35 -5.39
C SER A 343 -17.63 -6.91 -5.35
N PHE A 344 -17.20 -7.66 -6.35
CA PHE A 344 -15.86 -8.21 -6.44
C PHE A 344 -14.93 -7.32 -7.26
N THR A 345 -15.43 -6.80 -8.38
CA THR A 345 -14.64 -6.02 -9.33
C THR A 345 -14.72 -4.52 -9.08
N GLY A 346 -15.69 -4.06 -8.28
CA GLY A 346 -16.09 -2.66 -8.22
C GLY A 346 -16.76 -2.14 -9.52
N LYS A 347 -16.94 -3.02 -10.52
CA LYS A 347 -17.47 -2.71 -11.86
C LYS A 347 -18.51 -3.75 -12.25
N THR A 348 -19.46 -3.36 -13.09
CA THR A 348 -20.46 -4.26 -13.69
C THR A 348 -20.04 -4.76 -15.07
N GLU A 349 -19.00 -4.19 -15.63
CA GLU A 349 -18.39 -4.53 -16.92
C GLU A 349 -16.89 -4.26 -16.80
N THR A 350 -16.06 -5.20 -17.22
CA THR A 350 -14.61 -5.03 -17.27
C THR A 350 -14.17 -5.02 -18.73
N ALA A 351 -13.19 -4.21 -19.09
CA ALA A 351 -12.60 -4.24 -20.42
C ALA A 351 -11.34 -5.12 -20.49
N GLU A 352 -11.03 -5.77 -19.38
CA GLU A 352 -9.81 -6.52 -19.14
C GLU A 352 -10.02 -7.60 -18.07
N TRP A 353 -9.10 -8.51 -17.92
CA TRP A 353 -9.04 -9.42 -16.79
C TRP A 353 -8.79 -8.65 -15.50
N MET A 354 -9.57 -8.92 -14.48
CA MET A 354 -9.45 -8.31 -13.16
C MET A 354 -9.43 -9.36 -12.08
N GLN A 355 -8.60 -9.19 -11.07
CA GLN A 355 -8.65 -10.02 -9.88
C GLN A 355 -9.91 -9.73 -9.08
N CYS A 356 -10.59 -10.80 -8.70
CA CYS A 356 -11.68 -10.80 -7.72
C CYS A 356 -11.19 -11.45 -6.43
N SER A 357 -11.56 -10.87 -5.29
CA SER A 357 -11.24 -11.41 -3.96
C SER A 357 -12.51 -11.53 -3.13
N ILE A 358 -12.68 -12.68 -2.49
CA ILE A 358 -13.81 -12.98 -1.61
C ILE A 358 -13.27 -13.52 -0.29
N PRO A 359 -13.52 -12.89 0.87
CA PRO A 359 -13.15 -13.45 2.16
C PRO A 359 -13.69 -14.88 2.30
N LEU A 360 -12.82 -15.84 2.63
CA LEU A 360 -13.20 -17.25 2.64
C LEU A 360 -14.27 -17.54 3.69
N GLU A 361 -14.30 -16.80 4.80
CA GLU A 361 -15.33 -16.90 5.82
C GLU A 361 -16.75 -16.59 5.33
N SER A 362 -16.91 -15.90 4.19
CA SER A 362 -18.22 -15.67 3.57
C SER A 362 -18.70 -16.85 2.72
N LEU A 363 -17.83 -17.78 2.40
CA LEU A 363 -18.12 -18.94 1.57
C LEU A 363 -18.21 -20.25 2.36
N VAL A 364 -17.56 -20.35 3.52
CA VAL A 364 -17.46 -21.57 4.32
C VAL A 364 -17.67 -21.24 5.81
N ALA A 365 -18.13 -22.22 6.59
CA ALA A 365 -18.50 -22.02 8.00
C ALA A 365 -17.43 -22.51 8.99
N GLU A 366 -16.41 -23.15 8.50
CA GLU A 366 -15.33 -23.69 9.31
C GLU A 366 -14.50 -22.56 9.93
N ALA A 367 -13.89 -22.80 11.09
CA ALA A 367 -13.06 -21.81 11.77
C ALA A 367 -11.60 -21.86 11.31
N THR A 368 -11.11 -23.01 10.89
CA THR A 368 -9.71 -23.23 10.51
C THR A 368 -9.59 -23.96 9.17
N TRP A 369 -8.40 -23.82 8.55
CA TRP A 369 -8.07 -24.52 7.32
C TRP A 369 -8.18 -26.04 7.46
N LYS A 370 -7.75 -26.58 8.60
CA LYS A 370 -7.89 -28.01 8.89
C LYS A 370 -9.32 -28.48 8.93
N GLU A 371 -10.21 -27.73 9.54
CA GLU A 371 -11.64 -28.08 9.58
C GLU A 371 -12.24 -28.13 8.18
N PHE A 372 -11.92 -27.12 7.36
CA PHE A 372 -12.32 -27.06 5.96
C PHE A 372 -11.78 -28.26 5.17
N THR A 373 -10.48 -28.52 5.21
CA THR A 373 -9.85 -29.63 4.48
C THR A 373 -10.34 -30.97 4.96
N SER A 374 -10.66 -31.13 6.24
CA SER A 374 -11.29 -32.37 6.80
C SER A 374 -12.70 -32.59 6.28
N ARG A 375 -13.47 -31.51 6.08
CA ARG A 375 -14.81 -31.60 5.49
C ARG A 375 -14.77 -31.99 4.02
N VAL A 376 -13.89 -31.37 3.26
CA VAL A 376 -13.80 -31.60 1.80
C VAL A 376 -13.05 -32.89 1.43
N ASN A 377 -12.30 -33.47 2.36
CA ASN A 377 -11.60 -34.74 2.21
C ASN A 377 -12.02 -35.78 3.31
N PRO A 378 -13.31 -36.08 3.49
CA PRO A 378 -13.69 -37.02 4.51
C PRO A 378 -13.14 -38.43 4.17
N PRO A 379 -12.80 -39.24 5.16
CA PRO A 379 -12.46 -40.62 4.91
C PRO A 379 -13.73 -41.38 4.47
N ASP A 380 -13.56 -42.32 3.53
CA ASP A 380 -14.61 -43.26 3.19
C ASP A 380 -14.85 -44.29 4.32
N ALA A 381 -15.83 -45.16 4.16
CA ALA A 381 -16.14 -46.19 5.14
C ALA A 381 -15.00 -47.20 5.40
N GLN A 382 -13.97 -47.20 4.56
CA GLN A 382 -12.76 -48.02 4.65
C GLN A 382 -11.57 -47.21 5.19
N GLY A 383 -11.76 -45.91 5.47
CA GLY A 383 -10.73 -45.03 5.96
C GLY A 383 -9.84 -44.42 4.86
N ASN A 384 -10.18 -44.61 3.58
CA ASN A 384 -9.49 -43.92 2.49
C ASN A 384 -10.06 -42.51 2.30
N SER A 385 -9.25 -41.60 1.78
CA SER A 385 -9.71 -40.26 1.43
C SER A 385 -10.75 -40.33 0.29
N ALA A 386 -11.91 -39.71 0.50
CA ALA A 386 -12.94 -39.53 -0.50
C ALA A 386 -13.17 -38.01 -0.75
N PRO A 387 -12.27 -37.38 -1.46
CA PRO A 387 -12.27 -35.92 -1.57
C PRO A 387 -13.50 -35.41 -2.31
N ASN A 388 -14.10 -34.36 -1.78
CA ASN A 388 -15.07 -33.56 -2.48
C ASN A 388 -14.39 -32.30 -2.98
N ASN A 389 -13.85 -32.37 -4.19
CA ASN A 389 -13.03 -31.30 -4.81
C ASN A 389 -13.88 -30.42 -5.73
N GLU A 390 -15.15 -30.28 -5.45
CA GLU A 390 -16.00 -29.44 -6.30
C GLU A 390 -15.84 -27.96 -6.00
N VAL A 391 -15.60 -27.19 -7.05
CA VAL A 391 -15.79 -25.75 -7.10
C VAL A 391 -17.01 -25.49 -7.96
N GLY A 392 -18.08 -25.03 -7.37
CA GLY A 392 -19.33 -24.69 -8.06
C GLY A 392 -19.37 -23.20 -8.40
N ILE A 393 -19.64 -22.89 -9.65
CA ILE A 393 -19.84 -21.53 -10.12
C ILE A 393 -21.23 -21.46 -10.74
N TYR A 394 -22.08 -20.62 -10.18
CA TYR A 394 -23.46 -20.47 -10.61
C TYR A 394 -23.76 -19.00 -10.89
N VAL A 395 -24.53 -18.77 -11.95
CA VAL A 395 -25.11 -17.46 -12.21
C VAL A 395 -26.61 -17.56 -12.05
N ARG A 396 -27.18 -16.64 -11.32
CA ARG A 396 -28.61 -16.59 -11.04
C ARG A 396 -29.21 -15.29 -11.53
N ASN A 397 -30.43 -15.37 -11.98
CA ASN A 397 -31.26 -14.19 -12.24
C ASN A 397 -32.42 -14.17 -11.24
N PRO A 398 -32.30 -13.46 -10.11
CA PRO A 398 -33.34 -13.35 -9.11
C PRO A 398 -34.51 -12.45 -9.56
N SER A 399 -34.35 -11.72 -10.66
CA SER A 399 -35.41 -10.87 -11.21
C SER A 399 -36.59 -11.71 -11.67
N ASN A 400 -37.79 -11.35 -11.24
CA ASN A 400 -39.02 -11.98 -11.69
C ASN A 400 -39.66 -11.29 -12.93
N LYS A 401 -38.94 -10.38 -13.54
CA LYS A 401 -39.50 -9.51 -14.60
C LYS A 401 -38.86 -9.70 -15.96
N ASN A 402 -37.56 -9.88 -16.03
CA ASN A 402 -36.83 -9.85 -17.29
C ASN A 402 -35.80 -10.97 -17.39
N ASP A 403 -35.65 -11.51 -18.56
CA ASP A 403 -34.49 -12.32 -18.94
C ASP A 403 -33.26 -11.41 -19.07
N VAL A 404 -32.10 -11.93 -18.68
CA VAL A 404 -30.84 -11.16 -18.71
C VAL A 404 -29.79 -11.94 -19.48
N TYR A 405 -29.15 -11.30 -20.42
CA TYR A 405 -27.99 -11.84 -21.11
C TYR A 405 -26.73 -11.56 -20.31
N VAL A 406 -25.93 -12.58 -20.10
CA VAL A 406 -24.62 -12.50 -19.43
C VAL A 406 -23.54 -13.07 -20.34
N GLU A 407 -22.35 -12.54 -20.20
CA GLU A 407 -21.15 -13.06 -20.83
C GLU A 407 -19.95 -12.69 -19.96
N PHE A 408 -19.38 -13.68 -19.28
CA PHE A 408 -18.20 -13.48 -18.47
C PHE A 408 -17.32 -14.73 -18.47
N TYR A 409 -16.07 -14.53 -18.08
CA TYR A 409 -15.02 -15.54 -18.10
C TYR A 409 -14.28 -15.53 -16.78
N VAL A 410 -13.82 -16.70 -16.33
CA VAL A 410 -13.15 -16.89 -15.05
C VAL A 410 -11.98 -17.85 -15.19
N ASP A 411 -10.95 -17.62 -14.37
CA ASP A 411 -9.76 -18.46 -14.32
C ASP A 411 -9.03 -18.36 -12.99
N ASN A 412 -8.01 -19.21 -12.78
CA ASN A 412 -7.02 -19.14 -11.71
C ASN A 412 -7.59 -18.98 -10.30
N PHE A 413 -8.57 -19.82 -9.94
CA PHE A 413 -9.11 -19.87 -8.59
C PHE A 413 -8.03 -20.36 -7.63
N ARG A 414 -7.76 -19.57 -6.59
CA ARG A 414 -6.75 -19.85 -5.58
C ARG A 414 -7.19 -19.41 -4.20
N ILE A 415 -6.68 -20.07 -3.17
CA ILE A 415 -6.90 -19.67 -1.77
C ILE A 415 -5.59 -19.15 -1.21
N VAL A 416 -5.59 -17.89 -0.81
CA VAL A 416 -4.39 -17.17 -0.36
C VAL A 416 -4.65 -16.47 0.97
N PRO A 417 -3.61 -16.17 1.75
CA PRO A 417 -3.74 -15.27 2.89
C PRO A 417 -4.16 -13.87 2.48
N ILE A 418 -5.04 -13.25 3.26
CA ILE A 418 -5.42 -11.84 3.08
C ILE A 418 -4.20 -10.97 3.34
N GLN A 419 -3.83 -10.15 2.37
CA GLN A 419 -2.74 -9.19 2.55
C GLN A 419 -3.15 -8.14 3.58
N LYS A 420 -2.42 -8.09 4.71
CA LYS A 420 -2.62 -7.04 5.72
C LYS A 420 -1.94 -5.78 5.21
N GLU A 421 -2.69 -4.68 5.11
CA GLU A 421 -2.08 -3.36 4.89
C GLU A 421 -1.09 -3.07 6.03
N ASN A 422 0.19 -2.89 5.70
CA ASN A 422 1.25 -2.51 6.64
C ASN A 422 1.33 -0.99 6.84
#